data_12004fd4c448c952005685918a455013
#
_entry.id   12004fd4c448c952005685918a455013
#
_cell.length_a   1.000
_cell.length_b   1.000
_cell.length_c   1.000
_cell.angle_alpha   90.00
_cell.angle_beta   90.00
_cell.angle_gamma   90.00
#
_symmetry.space_group_name_H-M   'P 1'
#
loop_
_entity.id
_entity.type
_entity.pdbx_description
1 polymer ?
#
loop_
_entity_poly.entity_id
_entity_poly.type
_entity_poly.pdbx_seq_one_letter_code
_entity_poly.pdbx_strand_id
1 'polypeptide(L)'
;MKPSDVFIKGVNALDPQSNVGCLIGDPSRGGPLGRVLSGWRKKSFHLVFPVRLEKMIPVPISEASKEAKQLKYDYAMGLSCGLLPLPEGGAVTEIDAIRILSGATAVPIAAGGLGGAEGAITLIIKGSDEQVKKAISYIEQSKGAKLPQLRLSNCFNCQPMPCRFPVGDKHWSQV
;
A
#
# COMPACT_ATOMS: atom_id res chain seq x y z
N MET A 1 -11.33 -12.59 -16.05
CA MET A 1 -11.90 -11.23 -15.90
C MET A 1 -12.31 -10.71 -17.29
N LYS A 2 -13.36 -9.93 -17.34
CA LYS A 2 -13.88 -9.26 -18.54
C LYS A 2 -13.47 -7.79 -18.50
N PRO A 3 -13.55 -7.02 -19.61
CA PRO A 3 -13.23 -5.58 -19.60
C PRO A 3 -14.04 -4.76 -18.59
N SER A 4 -15.27 -5.17 -18.29
CA SER A 4 -16.15 -4.51 -17.30
C SER A 4 -15.81 -4.85 -15.83
N ASP A 5 -14.92 -5.81 -15.57
CA ASP A 5 -14.56 -6.19 -14.22
C ASP A 5 -13.60 -5.15 -13.61
N VAL A 6 -13.65 -5.03 -12.28
CA VAL A 6 -12.75 -4.17 -11.52
C VAL A 6 -11.88 -5.04 -10.60
N PHE A 7 -10.57 -4.89 -10.67
CA PHE A 7 -9.64 -5.50 -9.74
C PHE A 7 -9.16 -4.46 -8.74
N ILE A 8 -9.46 -4.68 -7.47
CA ILE A 8 -9.08 -3.78 -6.38
C ILE A 8 -7.97 -4.43 -5.57
N LYS A 9 -6.87 -3.73 -5.35
CA LYS A 9 -5.73 -4.22 -4.56
C LYS A 9 -5.07 -3.11 -3.78
N GLY A 10 -5.04 -3.23 -2.46
CA GLY A 10 -4.21 -2.37 -1.62
C GLY A 10 -2.72 -2.55 -1.95
N VAL A 11 -1.96 -1.47 -1.86
CA VAL A 11 -0.54 -1.39 -2.20
C VAL A 11 0.31 -0.96 -1.01
N ASN A 12 1.63 -1.03 -1.14
CA ASN A 12 2.56 -0.83 -0.03
C ASN A 12 3.35 0.47 -0.12
N ALA A 13 3.47 1.06 -1.30
CA ALA A 13 4.19 2.30 -1.52
C ALA A 13 3.46 3.21 -2.52
N LEU A 14 3.60 4.51 -2.31
CA LEU A 14 3.12 5.60 -3.14
C LEU A 14 4.28 6.58 -3.31
N ASP A 15 4.50 7.15 -4.49
CA ASP A 15 5.46 8.23 -4.69
C ASP A 15 4.77 9.59 -4.92
N PRO A 16 5.52 10.71 -4.91
CA PRO A 16 4.94 12.04 -5.12
C PRO A 16 4.28 12.24 -6.49
N GLN A 17 4.56 11.39 -7.46
CA GLN A 17 3.95 11.41 -8.79
C GLN A 17 2.70 10.51 -8.89
N SER A 18 2.22 10.01 -7.74
CA SER A 18 1.07 9.08 -7.65
C SER A 18 1.32 7.71 -8.31
N ASN A 19 2.57 7.33 -8.55
CA ASN A 19 2.88 5.95 -8.88
C ASN A 19 2.83 5.08 -7.62
N VAL A 20 2.46 3.83 -7.79
CA VAL A 20 2.28 2.89 -6.69
C VAL A 20 3.04 1.59 -6.89
N GLY A 21 3.44 0.99 -5.78
CA GLY A 21 4.17 -0.26 -5.76
C GLY A 21 3.63 -1.26 -4.73
N CYS A 22 3.77 -2.54 -5.04
CA CYS A 22 3.38 -3.61 -4.15
C CYS A 22 4.59 -4.45 -3.75
N LEU A 23 4.77 -4.68 -2.44
CA LEU A 23 5.79 -5.60 -1.95
C LEU A 23 5.44 -7.03 -2.36
N ILE A 24 6.42 -7.76 -2.86
CA ILE A 24 6.30 -9.13 -3.34
C ILE A 24 7.51 -9.97 -2.92
N GLY A 25 7.28 -11.23 -2.59
CA GLY A 25 8.34 -12.15 -2.20
C GLY A 25 9.14 -12.70 -3.38
N ASP A 26 8.60 -12.66 -4.60
CA ASP A 26 9.29 -13.07 -5.83
C ASP A 26 9.09 -12.03 -6.93
N PRO A 27 10.03 -11.05 -7.05
CA PRO A 27 9.94 -10.01 -8.07
C PRO A 27 10.14 -10.52 -9.50
N SER A 28 10.74 -11.71 -9.69
CA SER A 28 10.99 -12.27 -11.03
C SER A 28 9.70 -12.65 -11.74
N ARG A 29 8.71 -13.13 -10.98
CA ARG A 29 7.41 -13.59 -11.50
C ARG A 29 6.23 -12.74 -11.05
N GLY A 30 6.44 -11.81 -10.10
CA GLY A 30 5.38 -10.97 -9.54
C GLY A 30 4.33 -11.73 -8.72
N GLY A 31 4.52 -13.01 -8.46
CA GLY A 31 3.58 -13.85 -7.71
C GLY A 31 2.15 -13.85 -8.28
N PRO A 32 1.14 -13.95 -7.42
CA PRO A 32 -0.28 -13.88 -7.83
C PRO A 32 -0.62 -12.57 -8.55
N LEU A 33 -0.05 -11.44 -8.09
CA LEU A 33 -0.27 -10.12 -8.69
C LEU A 33 0.28 -10.04 -10.12
N GLY A 34 1.46 -10.62 -10.37
CA GLY A 34 2.04 -10.70 -11.72
C GLY A 34 1.13 -11.41 -12.72
N ARG A 35 0.42 -12.47 -12.27
CA ARG A 35 -0.59 -13.14 -13.11
C ARG A 35 -1.78 -12.25 -13.42
N VAL A 36 -2.27 -11.49 -12.45
CA VAL A 36 -3.37 -10.52 -12.65
C VAL A 36 -2.95 -9.45 -13.64
N LEU A 37 -1.76 -8.85 -13.50
CA LEU A 37 -1.25 -7.83 -14.41
C LEU A 37 -1.04 -8.37 -15.84
N SER A 38 -0.57 -9.62 -15.97
CA SER A 38 -0.49 -10.28 -17.28
C SER A 38 -1.87 -10.46 -17.92
N GLY A 39 -2.88 -10.80 -17.12
CA GLY A 39 -4.27 -10.87 -17.58
C GLY A 39 -4.84 -9.51 -17.94
N TRP A 40 -4.52 -8.48 -17.19
CA TRP A 40 -4.92 -7.09 -17.45
C TRP A 40 -4.40 -6.59 -18.79
N ARG A 41 -3.13 -6.80 -19.10
CA ARG A 41 -2.54 -6.42 -20.40
C ARG A 41 -3.25 -7.05 -21.60
N LYS A 42 -3.90 -8.19 -21.41
CA LYS A 42 -4.63 -8.90 -22.48
C LYS A 42 -6.12 -8.51 -22.58
N LYS A 43 -6.72 -8.14 -21.46
CA LYS A 43 -8.19 -8.01 -21.35
C LYS A 43 -8.66 -6.62 -20.96
N SER A 44 -7.75 -5.72 -20.58
CA SER A 44 -8.00 -4.30 -20.26
C SER A 44 -9.15 -4.05 -19.27
N PHE A 45 -9.28 -4.91 -18.25
CA PHE A 45 -10.21 -4.65 -17.14
C PHE A 45 -9.71 -3.50 -16.26
N HIS A 46 -10.58 -2.95 -15.41
CA HIS A 46 -10.22 -1.81 -14.57
C HIS A 46 -9.33 -2.23 -13.40
N LEU A 47 -8.32 -1.38 -13.10
CA LEU A 47 -7.46 -1.52 -11.94
C LEU A 47 -7.72 -0.37 -10.97
N VAL A 48 -7.89 -0.67 -9.68
CA VAL A 48 -8.02 0.32 -8.62
C VAL A 48 -7.08 -0.05 -7.48
N PHE A 49 -6.20 0.86 -7.12
CA PHE A 49 -5.19 0.69 -6.09
C PHE A 49 -5.42 1.67 -4.93
N PRO A 50 -6.32 1.34 -3.97
CA PRO A 50 -6.46 2.17 -2.78
C PRO A 50 -5.15 2.23 -2.01
N VAL A 51 -4.69 3.44 -1.73
CA VAL A 51 -3.42 3.67 -1.04
C VAL A 51 -3.54 4.84 -0.08
N ARG A 52 -3.09 4.64 1.16
CA ARG A 52 -3.05 5.71 2.15
C ARG A 52 -1.81 6.58 1.94
N LEU A 53 -1.97 7.89 2.12
CA LEU A 53 -0.88 8.86 2.03
C LEU A 53 0.27 8.57 3.00
N GLU A 54 0.02 7.86 4.12
CA GLU A 54 1.06 7.40 5.04
C GLU A 54 2.11 6.48 4.38
N LYS A 55 1.77 5.87 3.24
CA LYS A 55 2.66 4.99 2.47
C LYS A 55 3.50 5.73 1.45
N MET A 56 3.51 7.06 1.52
CA MET A 56 4.33 7.85 0.62
C MET A 56 5.81 7.68 0.94
N ILE A 57 6.57 7.32 -0.08
CA ILE A 57 8.03 7.26 -0.03
C ILE A 57 8.60 8.46 -0.79
N PRO A 58 9.73 9.05 -0.34
CA PRO A 58 10.28 10.28 -0.93
C PRO A 58 11.09 10.05 -2.21
N VAL A 59 11.02 8.86 -2.80
CA VAL A 59 11.73 8.49 -4.02
C VAL A 59 10.77 7.89 -5.04
N PRO A 60 11.06 7.99 -6.35
CA PRO A 60 10.22 7.37 -7.38
C PRO A 60 10.09 5.85 -7.17
N ILE A 61 8.90 5.31 -7.39
CA ILE A 61 8.63 3.86 -7.33
C ILE A 61 9.57 3.08 -8.25
N SER A 62 9.92 3.65 -9.42
CA SER A 62 10.84 3.03 -10.36
C SER A 62 12.27 2.89 -9.81
N GLU A 63 12.72 3.87 -9.01
CA GLU A 63 14.02 3.83 -8.33
C GLU A 63 13.99 2.82 -7.19
N ALA A 64 13.05 2.93 -6.27
CA ALA A 64 12.88 1.98 -5.17
C ALA A 64 12.76 0.53 -5.67
N SER A 65 12.07 0.32 -6.79
CA SER A 65 11.94 -1.00 -7.41
C SER A 65 13.27 -1.55 -7.94
N LYS A 66 14.15 -0.72 -8.49
CA LYS A 66 15.47 -1.16 -8.96
C LYS A 66 16.31 -1.67 -7.80
N GLU A 67 16.34 -0.93 -6.69
CA GLU A 67 17.07 -1.33 -5.48
C GLU A 67 16.52 -2.64 -4.88
N ALA A 68 15.21 -2.80 -4.84
CA ALA A 68 14.55 -3.98 -4.29
C ALA A 68 14.50 -5.19 -5.24
N LYS A 69 14.91 -5.05 -6.49
CA LYS A 69 14.72 -6.09 -7.53
C LYS A 69 15.56 -7.35 -7.32
N GLN A 70 16.74 -7.22 -6.73
CA GLN A 70 17.70 -8.31 -6.67
C GLN A 70 17.42 -9.32 -5.55
N LEU A 71 16.63 -8.97 -4.53
CA LEU A 71 16.39 -9.76 -3.30
C LEU A 71 17.68 -10.26 -2.61
N LYS A 72 18.83 -9.71 -2.98
CA LYS A 72 20.13 -10.08 -2.46
C LYS A 72 20.50 -9.16 -1.31
N TYR A 73 19.82 -9.38 -0.20
CA TYR A 73 20.15 -8.71 1.04
C TYR A 73 20.97 -9.64 1.91
N ASP A 74 22.05 -9.15 2.47
CA ASP A 74 22.83 -9.91 3.46
C ASP A 74 22.02 -10.11 4.73
N TYR A 75 21.20 -9.12 5.08
CA TYR A 75 20.31 -9.13 6.25
C TYR A 75 18.90 -8.70 5.87
N ALA A 76 17.90 -9.32 6.49
CA ALA A 76 16.50 -8.94 6.39
C ALA A 76 15.78 -9.26 7.70
N MET A 77 15.05 -8.27 8.23
CA MET A 77 14.21 -8.44 9.41
C MET A 77 12.85 -9.04 9.00
N GLY A 78 12.87 -10.30 8.57
CA GLY A 78 11.73 -11.01 8.04
C GLY A 78 11.98 -11.55 6.64
N LEU A 79 10.91 -11.73 5.87
CA LEU A 79 10.99 -12.19 4.48
C LEU A 79 11.59 -11.10 3.60
N SER A 80 12.65 -11.45 2.87
CA SER A 80 13.17 -10.58 1.81
C SER A 80 12.09 -10.35 0.75
N CYS A 81 11.86 -9.11 0.39
CA CYS A 81 10.84 -8.73 -0.59
C CYS A 81 11.38 -7.73 -1.61
N GLY A 82 10.82 -7.80 -2.80
CA GLY A 82 11.01 -6.80 -3.84
C GLY A 82 9.83 -5.86 -3.93
N LEU A 83 9.97 -4.79 -4.69
CA LEU A 83 8.90 -3.85 -5.00
C LEU A 83 8.50 -3.99 -6.47
N LEU A 84 7.24 -4.34 -6.71
CA LEU A 84 6.66 -4.42 -8.05
C LEU A 84 5.95 -3.11 -8.38
N PRO A 85 6.44 -2.32 -9.34
CA PRO A 85 5.70 -1.17 -9.84
C PRO A 85 4.38 -1.61 -10.48
N LEU A 86 3.33 -0.84 -10.26
CA LEU A 86 2.02 -1.11 -10.82
C LEU A 86 1.71 -0.15 -11.98
N PRO A 87 0.77 -0.49 -12.86
CA PRO A 87 0.35 0.40 -13.94
C PRO A 87 -0.17 1.73 -13.42
N GLU A 88 0.13 2.79 -14.15
CA GLU A 88 -0.31 4.15 -13.85
C GLU A 88 -1.84 4.30 -13.89
N GLY A 89 -2.37 5.32 -13.22
CA GLY A 89 -3.78 5.72 -13.27
C GLY A 89 -4.72 4.93 -12.38
N GLY A 90 -4.24 3.90 -11.67
CA GLY A 90 -5.08 3.09 -10.76
C GLY A 90 -5.04 3.52 -9.29
N ALA A 91 -4.16 4.46 -8.91
CA ALA A 91 -4.03 4.93 -7.53
C ALA A 91 -5.24 5.75 -7.08
N VAL A 92 -5.74 5.45 -5.88
CA VAL A 92 -6.81 6.21 -5.21
C VAL A 92 -6.37 6.48 -3.79
N THR A 93 -6.05 7.74 -3.51
CA THR A 93 -5.66 8.22 -2.19
C THR A 93 -6.87 8.75 -1.40
N GLU A 94 -6.66 9.18 -0.14
CA GLU A 94 -7.68 9.89 0.63
C GLU A 94 -8.16 11.15 -0.09
N ILE A 95 -7.25 11.86 -0.78
CA ILE A 95 -7.57 13.08 -1.55
C ILE A 95 -8.53 12.74 -2.70
N ASP A 96 -8.22 11.69 -3.45
CA ASP A 96 -9.06 11.22 -4.55
C ASP A 96 -10.41 10.72 -4.06
N ALA A 97 -10.43 9.96 -2.97
CA ALA A 97 -11.65 9.45 -2.37
C ALA A 97 -12.58 10.60 -1.94
N ILE A 98 -12.05 11.63 -1.26
CA ILE A 98 -12.82 12.81 -0.87
C ILE A 98 -13.41 13.50 -2.10
N ARG A 99 -12.60 13.73 -3.12
CA ARG A 99 -13.04 14.36 -4.37
C ARG A 99 -14.14 13.54 -5.08
N ILE A 100 -13.95 12.24 -5.21
CA ILE A 100 -14.87 11.35 -5.94
C ILE A 100 -16.20 11.21 -5.17
N LEU A 101 -16.15 11.05 -3.85
CA LEU A 101 -17.32 10.72 -3.05
C LEU A 101 -18.12 11.96 -2.62
N SER A 102 -17.48 13.10 -2.42
CA SER A 102 -18.15 14.31 -1.92
C SER A 102 -18.14 15.49 -2.88
N GLY A 103 -17.26 15.49 -3.87
CA GLY A 103 -17.02 16.65 -4.72
C GLY A 103 -16.17 17.75 -4.08
N ALA A 104 -15.76 17.58 -2.81
CA ALA A 104 -14.85 18.49 -2.13
C ALA A 104 -13.40 18.30 -2.60
N THR A 105 -12.55 19.28 -2.33
CA THR A 105 -11.10 19.15 -2.51
C THR A 105 -10.43 18.99 -1.16
N ALA A 106 -9.31 18.25 -1.10
CA ALA A 106 -8.54 18.04 0.10
C ALA A 106 -7.07 18.37 -0.14
N VAL A 107 -6.43 19.02 0.83
CA VAL A 107 -5.01 19.38 0.79
C VAL A 107 -4.34 18.83 2.05
N PRO A 108 -3.35 17.93 1.93
CA PRO A 108 -2.59 17.46 3.07
C PRO A 108 -1.65 18.56 3.56
N ILE A 109 -1.62 18.77 4.89
CA ILE A 109 -0.78 19.81 5.53
C ILE A 109 0.18 19.22 6.56
N ALA A 110 -0.07 18.01 7.03
CA ALA A 110 0.81 17.29 7.96
C ALA A 110 0.58 15.78 7.87
N ALA A 111 1.56 15.04 8.32
CA ALA A 111 1.50 13.59 8.48
C ALA A 111 2.16 13.18 9.80
N GLY A 112 1.70 12.08 10.39
CA GLY A 112 2.16 11.56 11.66
C GLY A 112 1.14 11.74 12.77
N GLY A 113 1.44 11.16 13.94
CA GLY A 113 0.60 11.19 15.12
C GLY A 113 1.23 10.40 16.24
N LEU A 114 0.65 10.48 17.43
CA LEU A 114 1.10 9.80 18.65
C LEU A 114 -0.07 9.08 19.30
N GLY A 115 0.23 8.06 20.10
CA GLY A 115 -0.75 7.41 20.96
C GLY A 115 -1.93 6.75 20.23
N GLY A 116 -1.65 6.02 19.15
CA GLY A 116 -2.66 5.34 18.32
C GLY A 116 -3.08 6.12 17.07
N ALA A 117 -2.49 7.30 16.84
CA ALA A 117 -2.68 8.11 15.65
C ALA A 117 -1.50 8.03 14.66
N GLU A 118 -0.61 7.06 14.85
CA GLU A 118 0.53 6.81 13.95
C GLU A 118 -0.01 6.56 12.52
N GLY A 119 0.61 7.21 11.53
CA GLY A 119 0.14 7.16 10.13
C GLY A 119 -1.05 8.06 9.83
N ALA A 120 -1.46 8.93 10.76
CA ALA A 120 -2.51 9.90 10.49
C ALA A 120 -2.06 10.96 9.48
N ILE A 121 -2.99 11.44 8.68
CA ILE A 121 -2.80 12.56 7.74
C ILE A 121 -3.77 13.67 8.13
N THR A 122 -3.24 14.88 8.28
CA THR A 122 -4.05 16.07 8.51
C THR A 122 -4.41 16.72 7.17
N LEU A 123 -5.70 16.87 6.92
CA LEU A 123 -6.22 17.43 5.66
C LEU A 123 -7.01 18.70 5.90
N ILE A 124 -6.84 19.70 5.03
CA ILE A 124 -7.79 20.80 4.87
C ILE A 124 -8.77 20.42 3.77
N ILE A 125 -10.06 20.44 4.08
CA ILE A 125 -11.14 20.13 3.13
C ILE A 125 -11.84 21.43 2.73
N LYS A 126 -12.02 21.64 1.42
CA LYS A 126 -12.62 22.84 0.83
C LYS A 126 -13.73 22.43 -0.14
N GLY A 127 -14.83 23.18 -0.10
CA GLY A 127 -15.98 22.99 -0.98
C GLY A 127 -17.18 23.78 -0.50
N SER A 128 -18.35 23.54 -1.09
CA SER A 128 -19.61 24.03 -0.51
C SER A 128 -19.89 23.39 0.85
N ASP A 129 -20.76 23.98 1.63
CA ASP A 129 -21.16 23.43 2.94
C ASP A 129 -21.64 21.97 2.83
N GLU A 130 -22.43 21.67 1.82
CA GLU A 130 -22.91 20.32 1.53
C GLU A 130 -21.76 19.33 1.21
N GLN A 131 -20.83 19.74 0.34
CA GLN A 131 -19.68 18.92 -0.04
C GLN A 131 -18.78 18.60 1.18
N VAL A 132 -18.50 19.63 2.01
CA VAL A 132 -17.67 19.46 3.21
C VAL A 132 -18.36 18.55 4.22
N LYS A 133 -19.66 18.75 4.51
CA LYS A 133 -20.42 17.87 5.40
C LYS A 133 -20.43 16.42 4.91
N LYS A 134 -20.60 16.22 3.60
CA LYS A 134 -20.54 14.88 2.98
C LYS A 134 -19.17 14.24 3.13
N ALA A 135 -18.10 15.01 2.91
CA ALA A 135 -16.73 14.52 3.13
C ALA A 135 -16.50 14.09 4.58
N ILE A 136 -16.90 14.92 5.54
CA ILE A 136 -16.80 14.62 6.99
C ILE A 136 -17.56 13.33 7.32
N SER A 137 -18.76 13.15 6.81
CA SER A 137 -19.54 11.94 7.05
C SER A 137 -18.80 10.67 6.59
N TYR A 138 -18.18 10.66 5.41
CA TYR A 138 -17.38 9.52 4.94
C TYR A 138 -16.13 9.29 5.80
N ILE A 139 -15.47 10.36 6.23
CA ILE A 139 -14.29 10.26 7.10
C ILE A 139 -14.69 9.65 8.45
N GLU A 140 -15.79 10.10 9.06
CA GLU A 140 -16.29 9.56 10.32
C GLU A 140 -16.69 8.08 10.21
N GLN A 141 -17.36 7.69 9.14
CA GLN A 141 -17.70 6.30 8.87
C GLN A 141 -16.47 5.39 8.72
N SER A 142 -15.36 5.94 8.22
CA SER A 142 -14.12 5.18 8.03
C SER A 142 -13.26 5.09 9.29
N LYS A 143 -13.41 6.04 10.23
CA LYS A 143 -12.69 6.02 11.51
C LYS A 143 -13.09 4.82 12.35
N GLY A 144 -12.08 4.16 12.93
CA GLY A 144 -12.30 3.00 13.78
C GLY A 144 -12.74 1.73 13.05
N ALA A 145 -12.67 1.71 11.71
CA ALA A 145 -12.90 0.50 10.92
C ALA A 145 -11.96 -0.61 11.40
N LYS A 146 -12.55 -1.72 11.85
CA LYS A 146 -11.78 -2.85 12.36
C LYS A 146 -11.30 -3.71 11.20
N LEU A 147 -10.02 -4.03 11.22
CA LEU A 147 -9.48 -5.06 10.33
C LEU A 147 -10.06 -6.43 10.71
N PRO A 148 -10.26 -7.33 9.73
CA PRO A 148 -10.59 -8.72 10.05
C PRO A 148 -9.50 -9.31 10.94
N GLN A 149 -9.87 -10.26 11.81
CA GLN A 149 -8.89 -10.97 12.62
C GLN A 149 -7.88 -11.68 11.72
N LEU A 150 -6.65 -11.19 11.73
CA LEU A 150 -5.55 -11.83 11.03
C LEU A 150 -4.89 -12.86 11.96
N ARG A 151 -4.67 -14.08 11.48
CA ARG A 151 -3.75 -15.00 12.15
C ARG A 151 -2.34 -14.48 11.96
N LEU A 152 -1.79 -13.87 12.99
CA LEU A 152 -0.39 -13.47 13.01
C LEU A 152 0.46 -14.71 13.29
N SER A 153 1.35 -15.05 12.36
CA SER A 153 2.42 -16.02 12.63
C SER A 153 3.45 -15.35 13.54
N ASN A 154 3.83 -16.01 14.62
CA ASN A 154 5.01 -15.61 15.39
C ASN A 154 6.22 -16.43 14.90
N CYS A 155 7.43 -15.97 15.21
CA CYS A 155 8.65 -16.61 14.73
C CYS A 155 8.80 -18.06 15.25
N PHE A 156 8.26 -18.40 16.41
CA PHE A 156 8.32 -19.76 16.98
C PHE A 156 7.47 -20.78 16.21
N ASN A 157 6.37 -20.33 15.61
CA ASN A 157 5.44 -21.18 14.88
C ASN A 157 5.46 -20.92 13.37
N CYS A 158 6.42 -20.12 12.89
CA CYS A 158 6.53 -19.78 11.47
C CYS A 158 7.02 -21.01 10.70
N GLN A 159 6.25 -21.43 9.73
CA GLN A 159 6.70 -22.44 8.75
C GLN A 159 7.89 -21.87 7.97
N PRO A 160 8.90 -22.67 7.64
CA PRO A 160 10.11 -22.19 7.01
C PRO A 160 9.81 -21.68 5.59
N MET A 161 9.51 -20.40 5.52
CA MET A 161 9.69 -19.58 4.32
C MET A 161 11.15 -19.12 4.28
N PRO A 162 11.73 -18.77 3.14
CA PRO A 162 13.09 -18.22 3.06
C PRO A 162 13.13 -16.86 3.76
N CYS A 163 13.17 -16.90 5.08
CA CYS A 163 13.24 -15.76 5.98
C CYS A 163 14.65 -15.73 6.58
N ARG A 164 15.29 -14.56 6.58
CA ARG A 164 16.63 -14.36 7.17
C ARG A 164 16.57 -13.72 8.55
N PHE A 165 15.38 -13.57 9.11
CA PHE A 165 15.25 -13.07 10.48
C PHE A 165 15.72 -14.16 11.45
N PRO A 166 16.55 -13.81 12.44
CA PRO A 166 16.98 -14.76 13.45
C PRO A 166 15.78 -15.28 14.24
N VAL A 167 15.67 -16.60 14.35
CA VAL A 167 14.61 -17.29 15.11
C VAL A 167 15.24 -18.05 16.26
N GLY A 168 14.59 -18.06 17.42
CA GLY A 168 15.09 -18.72 18.63
C GLY A 168 16.20 -17.92 19.30
N ASP A 169 17.24 -18.61 19.80
CA ASP A 169 18.33 -18.01 20.57
C ASP A 169 19.33 -17.18 19.74
N LYS A 170 19.16 -17.12 18.44
CA LYS A 170 20.00 -16.31 17.57
C LYS A 170 19.58 -14.84 17.62
N HIS A 171 20.37 -14.06 18.29
CA HIS A 171 20.22 -12.60 18.36
C HIS A 171 21.05 -11.92 17.28
N TRP A 172 20.64 -10.75 16.79
CA TRP A 172 21.40 -9.94 15.83
C TRP A 172 22.85 -9.67 16.22
N SER A 173 23.12 -9.63 17.53
CA SER A 173 24.47 -9.46 18.08
C SER A 173 25.38 -10.67 17.90
N GLN A 174 24.90 -11.78 17.34
CA GLN A 174 25.64 -13.03 17.17
C GLN A 174 25.87 -13.40 15.69
N VAL A 175 25.51 -12.49 14.77
CA VAL A 175 25.71 -12.65 13.32
C VAL A 175 26.84 -11.75 12.83
#